data_fb55ccdb1f027ad2a12f8bcf3075a363
#
_entry.id   fb55ccdb1f027ad2a12f8bcf3075a363
#
_cell.length_a   1.000
_cell.length_b   1.000
_cell.length_c   1.000
_cell.angle_alpha   90.00
_cell.angle_beta   90.00
_cell.angle_gamma   90.00
#
_symmetry.space_group_name_H-M   'P 1'
#
loop_
_entity.id
_entity.type
_entity.pdbx_description
1 polymer ?
#
loop_
_entity_poly.entity_id
_entity_poly.type
_entity_poly.pdbx_seq_one_letter_code
_entity_poly.pdbx_strand_id
1 'polypeptide(L)'
;MVIWNLVYSKYAIKDAKKLSAAGLKDKAQTLLDILEVDPLQNPPPYEKLVGDLKGAYSRRINIQHRLVYEIFRKEKTVRILRMWAHYE
;
A
#
# COMPACT_ATOMS: atom_id res chain seq x y z
N MET A 1 -14.89 -9.56 -6.72
CA MET A 1 -15.69 -8.84 -5.69
C MET A 1 -14.76 -8.08 -4.76
N VAL A 2 -15.03 -6.78 -4.57
CA VAL A 2 -14.29 -5.97 -3.63
C VAL A 2 -14.78 -6.25 -2.22
N ILE A 3 -13.87 -6.64 -1.32
CA ILE A 3 -14.19 -6.97 0.06
C ILE A 3 -13.76 -5.87 1.01
N TRP A 4 -12.69 -5.18 0.68
CA TRP A 4 -12.08 -4.16 1.53
C TRP A 4 -12.16 -2.78 0.88
N ASN A 5 -12.50 -1.78 1.70
CA ASN A 5 -12.46 -0.39 1.24
C ASN A 5 -11.04 0.13 1.33
N LEU A 6 -10.58 0.81 0.28
CA LEU A 6 -9.29 1.49 0.30
C LEU A 6 -9.54 2.97 0.52
N VAL A 7 -8.87 3.54 1.53
CA VAL A 7 -8.86 4.98 1.76
C VAL A 7 -7.43 5.47 1.70
N TYR A 8 -7.22 6.72 1.30
CA TYR A 8 -5.90 7.25 1.02
C TYR A 8 -5.62 8.48 1.87
N SER A 9 -4.44 8.52 2.49
CA SER A 9 -3.98 9.74 3.14
C SER A 9 -3.67 10.79 2.09
N LYS A 10 -3.58 12.06 2.50
CA LYS A 10 -3.21 13.12 1.57
C LYS A 10 -1.80 12.91 1.00
N TYR A 11 -0.91 12.28 1.77
CA TYR A 11 0.43 11.95 1.30
C TYR A 11 0.40 10.87 0.23
N ALA A 12 -0.47 9.87 0.41
CA ALA A 12 -0.63 8.81 -0.58
C ALA A 12 -1.17 9.35 -1.89
N ILE A 13 -2.10 10.31 -1.83
CA ILE A 13 -2.65 10.94 -3.04
C ILE A 13 -1.55 11.68 -3.80
N LYS A 14 -0.69 12.41 -3.10
CA LYS A 14 0.45 13.09 -3.73
C LYS A 14 1.44 12.09 -4.31
N ASP A 15 1.70 11.01 -3.57
CA ASP A 15 2.61 9.96 -4.00
C ASP A 15 2.11 9.27 -5.28
N ALA A 16 0.80 9.09 -5.41
CA ALA A 16 0.21 8.48 -6.59
C ALA A 16 0.54 9.25 -7.86
N LYS A 17 0.59 10.58 -7.79
CA LYS A 17 0.99 11.43 -8.90
C LYS A 17 2.44 11.19 -9.30
N LYS A 18 3.32 11.01 -8.30
CA LYS A 18 4.73 10.72 -8.53
C LYS A 18 4.90 9.34 -9.19
N LEU A 19 4.14 8.35 -8.73
CA LEU A 19 4.17 7.01 -9.32
C LEU A 19 3.75 7.06 -10.79
N SER A 20 2.70 7.81 -11.09
CA SER A 20 2.23 7.95 -12.47
C SER A 20 3.30 8.57 -13.34
N ALA A 21 3.94 9.65 -12.87
CA ALA A 21 5.01 10.32 -13.60
C ALA A 21 6.23 9.42 -13.81
N ALA A 22 6.47 8.48 -12.89
CA ALA A 22 7.61 7.56 -12.97
C ALA A 22 7.30 6.28 -13.75
N GLY A 23 6.08 6.15 -14.31
CA GLY A 23 5.69 4.96 -15.05
C GLY A 23 5.40 3.74 -14.20
N LEU A 24 5.10 3.93 -12.91
CA LEU A 24 4.87 2.85 -11.95
C LEU A 24 3.40 2.66 -11.59
N LYS A 25 2.51 3.39 -12.26
CA LYS A 25 1.08 3.34 -11.94
C LYS A 25 0.50 1.93 -12.02
N ASP A 26 0.85 1.18 -13.06
CA ASP A 26 0.29 -0.16 -13.26
C ASP A 26 0.73 -1.13 -12.18
N LYS A 27 1.99 -1.05 -11.75
CA LYS A 27 2.50 -1.90 -10.67
C LYS A 27 1.81 -1.57 -9.34
N ALA A 28 1.63 -0.28 -9.05
CA ALA A 28 0.94 0.14 -7.85
C ALA A 28 -0.53 -0.29 -7.89
N GLN A 29 -1.19 -0.13 -9.04
CA GLN A 29 -2.59 -0.52 -9.19
C GLN A 29 -2.79 -2.01 -8.96
N THR A 30 -1.87 -2.85 -9.45
CA THR A 30 -1.93 -4.30 -9.22
C THR A 30 -1.92 -4.60 -7.71
N LEU A 31 -1.05 -3.92 -6.95
CA LEU A 31 -1.01 -4.11 -5.50
C LEU A 31 -2.29 -3.63 -4.82
N LEU A 32 -2.83 -2.49 -5.25
CA LEU A 32 -4.07 -1.97 -4.68
C LEU A 32 -5.24 -2.93 -4.93
N ASP A 33 -5.30 -3.53 -6.11
CA ASP A 33 -6.32 -4.53 -6.45
C ASP A 33 -6.22 -5.74 -5.51
N ILE A 34 -5.00 -6.17 -5.20
CA ILE A 34 -4.78 -7.27 -4.27
C ILE A 34 -5.28 -6.89 -2.87
N LEU A 35 -4.99 -5.67 -2.41
CA LEU A 35 -5.43 -5.21 -1.09
C LEU A 35 -6.95 -5.14 -0.97
N GLU A 36 -7.65 -4.84 -2.06
CA GLU A 36 -9.11 -4.81 -2.05
C GLU A 36 -9.73 -6.19 -1.84
N VAL A 37 -9.03 -7.24 -2.23
CA VAL A 37 -9.50 -8.61 -2.10
C VAL A 37 -9.00 -9.22 -0.79
N ASP A 38 -7.70 -9.10 -0.52
CA ASP A 38 -7.08 -9.67 0.68
C ASP A 38 -5.79 -8.90 1.00
N PRO A 39 -5.83 -7.99 2.00
CA PRO A 39 -4.65 -7.18 2.32
C PRO A 39 -3.48 -7.98 2.91
N LEU A 40 -3.70 -9.23 3.25
CA LEU A 40 -2.64 -10.11 3.77
C LEU A 40 -2.27 -11.22 2.79
N GLN A 41 -2.70 -11.11 1.54
CA GLN A 41 -2.36 -12.10 0.52
C GLN A 41 -0.84 -12.21 0.34
N ASN A 42 -0.35 -13.45 0.27
CA ASN A 42 1.06 -13.74 0.07
C ASN A 42 1.16 -14.99 -0.82
N PRO A 43 1.83 -14.98 -1.98
CA PRO A 43 2.49 -13.83 -2.60
C PRO A 43 1.51 -12.80 -3.15
N PRO A 44 1.93 -11.57 -3.40
CA PRO A 44 3.28 -11.03 -3.21
C PRO A 44 3.61 -10.81 -1.75
N PRO A 45 4.90 -10.80 -1.39
CA PRO A 45 5.28 -10.66 0.03
C PRO A 45 4.98 -9.28 0.59
N TYR A 46 4.73 -9.25 1.89
CA TYR A 46 4.58 -8.00 2.63
C TYR A 46 5.42 -8.09 3.91
N GLU A 47 5.68 -6.95 4.52
CA GLU A 47 6.42 -6.86 5.77
C GLU A 47 5.61 -6.10 6.80
N LYS A 48 5.64 -6.57 8.04
CA LYS A 48 5.11 -5.81 9.18
C LYS A 48 6.15 -4.80 9.61
N LEU A 49 5.74 -3.56 9.77
CA LEU A 49 6.65 -2.50 10.19
C LEU A 49 6.72 -2.42 11.71
N VAL A 50 7.86 -1.95 12.21
CA VAL A 50 8.11 -1.80 13.64
C VAL A 50 8.50 -0.35 13.95
N GLY A 51 8.65 -0.02 15.24
CA GLY A 51 8.97 1.33 15.65
C GLY A 51 7.78 2.27 15.51
N ASP A 52 8.01 3.45 15.00
CA ASP A 52 6.97 4.48 14.87
C ASP A 52 5.83 4.07 13.94
N LEU A 53 6.08 3.13 13.04
CA LEU A 53 5.08 2.65 12.11
C LEU A 53 4.52 1.29 12.52
N LYS A 54 4.65 0.93 13.79
CA LYS A 54 4.12 -0.32 14.30
C LYS A 54 2.62 -0.42 14.02
N GLY A 55 2.20 -1.57 13.48
CA GLY A 55 0.82 -1.78 13.07
C GLY A 55 0.57 -1.53 11.60
N ALA A 56 1.56 -0.97 10.89
CA ALA A 56 1.48 -0.80 9.45
C ALA A 56 2.20 -1.93 8.73
N TYR A 57 1.91 -2.06 7.44
CA TYR A 57 2.49 -3.06 6.57
C TYR A 57 3.09 -2.38 5.36
N SER A 58 4.07 -3.02 4.72
CA SER A 58 4.60 -2.51 3.46
C SER A 58 4.69 -3.60 2.41
N ARG A 59 4.48 -3.22 1.16
CA ARG A 59 4.70 -4.07 0.00
C ARG A 59 5.59 -3.34 -0.99
N ARG A 60 6.46 -4.08 -1.63
CA ARG A 60 7.38 -3.51 -2.61
C ARG A 60 6.64 -3.25 -3.93
N ILE A 61 6.67 -1.99 -4.40
CA ILE A 61 6.18 -1.65 -5.74
C ILE A 61 7.28 -1.96 -6.76
N ASN A 62 8.49 -1.53 -6.46
CA ASN A 62 9.69 -1.88 -7.23
C ASN A 62 10.87 -1.93 -6.26
N ILE A 63 12.09 -1.95 -6.79
CA ILE A 63 13.28 -2.07 -5.95
C ILE A 63 13.47 -0.85 -5.01
N GLN A 64 12.93 0.32 -5.36
CA GLN A 64 13.13 1.55 -4.61
C GLN A 64 11.90 2.00 -3.81
N HIS A 65 10.71 1.70 -4.29
CA HIS A 65 9.48 2.29 -3.74
C HIS A 65 8.58 1.25 -3.11
N ARG A 66 7.96 1.62 -2.00
CA ARG A 66 7.07 0.75 -1.25
C ARG A 66 5.72 1.40 -1.01
N LEU A 67 4.71 0.55 -0.96
CA LEU A 67 3.35 0.90 -0.58
C LEU A 67 3.23 0.61 0.93
N VAL A 68 2.87 1.62 1.72
CA VAL A 68 2.71 1.48 3.17
C VAL A 68 1.25 1.66 3.52
N TYR A 69 0.70 0.74 4.31
CA TYR A 69 -0.74 0.74 4.61
C TYR A 69 -1.03 0.17 6.00
N GLU A 70 -2.22 0.51 6.50
CA GLU A 70 -2.77 -0.02 7.74
C GLU A 70 -4.03 -0.82 7.44
N ILE A 71 -4.30 -1.83 8.27
CA ILE A 71 -5.48 -2.68 8.10
C ILE A 71 -6.40 -2.48 9.31
N PHE A 72 -7.63 -2.08 9.05
CA PHE A 72 -8.69 -1.94 10.06
C PHE A 72 -9.71 -3.04 9.84
N ARG A 73 -9.59 -4.12 10.61
CA ARG A 73 -10.35 -5.35 10.37
C ARG A 73 -11.84 -5.18 10.63
N LYS A 74 -12.21 -4.47 11.68
CA LYS A 74 -13.61 -4.28 12.01
C LYS A 74 -14.37 -3.51 10.94
N GLU A 75 -13.72 -2.50 10.39
CA GLU A 75 -14.29 -1.63 9.36
C GLU A 75 -14.12 -2.18 7.95
N LYS A 76 -13.38 -3.28 7.80
CA LYS A 76 -13.02 -3.82 6.50
C LYS A 76 -12.39 -2.76 5.62
N THR A 77 -11.46 -1.99 6.19
CA THR A 77 -10.85 -0.83 5.53
C THR A 77 -9.33 -0.97 5.55
N VAL A 78 -8.71 -0.61 4.44
CA VAL A 78 -7.25 -0.50 4.32
C VAL A 78 -6.94 0.95 4.05
N ARG A 79 -6.13 1.55 4.91
CA ARG A 79 -5.72 2.94 4.75
C ARG A 79 -4.33 2.98 4.15
N ILE A 80 -4.22 3.57 2.97
CA ILE A 80 -2.95 3.73 2.29
C ILE A 80 -2.26 4.97 2.83
N LEU A 81 -1.14 4.79 3.53
CA LEU A 81 -0.40 5.88 4.16
C LEU A 81 0.57 6.54 3.20
N ARG A 82 1.34 5.74 2.46
CA ARG A 82 2.33 6.21 1.51
C ARG A 82 2.39 5.27 0.32
N MET A 83 2.72 5.83 -0.84
CA MET A 83 2.90 5.06 -2.07
C MET A 83 4.24 5.35 -2.74
N TRP A 84 5.06 6.18 -2.13
CA TRP A 84 6.38 6.57 -2.64
C TRP A 84 7.41 6.50 -1.51
N ALA A 85 7.25 5.50 -0.63
CA ALA A 85 8.17 5.33 0.50
C ALA A 85 9.45 4.67 0.03
N HIS A 86 10.57 5.09 0.60
CA HIS A 86 11.88 4.50 0.34
C HIS A 86 12.35 3.77 1.57
N TYR A 87 12.91 2.57 1.35
CA TYR A 87 13.59 1.83 2.39
C TYR A 87 15.01 1.53 1.94
N GLU A 88 15.93 1.76 2.82
CA GLU A 88 17.30 1.37 2.63
C GLU A 88 17.55 0.01 3.24
#